data_01579bdac6c50e2e72f2f8b466d8eec1
#
_entry.id   01579bdac6c50e2e72f2f8b466d8eec1
#
_cell.length_a   1.000
_cell.length_b   1.000
_cell.length_c   1.000
_cell.angle_alpha   90.00
_cell.angle_beta   90.00
_cell.angle_gamma   90.00
#
_symmetry.space_group_name_H-M   'P 1'
#
loop_
_entity.id
_entity.type
_entity.pdbx_description
1 polymer ?
#
loop_
_entity_poly.entity_id
_entity_poly.type
_entity_poly.pdbx_seq_one_letter_code
_entity_poly.pdbx_strand_id
1 'polypeptide(L)'
;MKKVVLFIIILIVAWAAASFTRGIFAAKGSPMKGLIITGHRGGAGLGEENSIECIKRGMQAGAESIEIDVHITSDNEIVVCHDPSLDRTTTGTGAINELTLEQILQVNLKDSLGNATAQKIPTLKQVLDTINGETELLLEIKRKNGNNKGIEERVLEILKENNALGYTTIQSFDDSVLEKLHSLDPSLKLEKLLFGKLMGIPVICDGTFKKFSTEKYSYIRSFNFFHMALGKNLSEYLHKNGYRTRIWTFDTPEETPQIKLDGIITDRPDLF
;
A
#
# COMPACT_ATOMS: atom_id res chain seq x y z
N MET A 1 26.41 -30.95 10.56
CA MET A 1 25.34 -30.16 9.91
C MET A 1 24.28 -29.69 10.88
N LYS A 2 23.57 -30.54 11.63
CA LYS A 2 22.46 -30.12 12.56
C LYS A 2 22.87 -29.05 13.60
N LYS A 3 24.08 -29.13 14.19
CA LYS A 3 24.60 -28.14 15.17
C LYS A 3 24.87 -26.76 14.54
N VAL A 4 25.35 -26.72 13.28
CA VAL A 4 25.60 -25.45 12.56
C VAL A 4 24.29 -24.76 12.19
N VAL A 5 23.29 -25.54 11.74
CA VAL A 5 21.93 -25.01 11.44
C VAL A 5 21.27 -24.46 12.69
N LEU A 6 21.35 -25.16 13.82
CA LEU A 6 20.80 -24.68 15.10
C LEU A 6 21.49 -23.39 15.56
N PHE A 7 22.83 -23.28 15.40
CA PHE A 7 23.57 -22.07 15.77
C PHE A 7 23.17 -20.87 14.89
N ILE A 8 22.95 -21.07 13.59
CA ILE A 8 22.48 -20.04 12.67
C ILE A 8 21.05 -19.59 13.05
N ILE A 9 20.15 -20.51 13.39
CA ILE A 9 18.80 -20.19 13.84
C ILE A 9 18.84 -19.37 15.14
N ILE A 10 19.68 -19.74 16.10
CA ILE A 10 19.84 -18.98 17.36
C ILE A 10 20.36 -17.57 17.09
N LEU A 11 21.32 -17.41 16.18
CA LEU A 11 21.83 -16.09 15.79
C LEU A 11 20.76 -15.23 15.10
N ILE A 12 19.92 -15.81 14.25
CA ILE A 12 18.81 -15.11 13.59
C ILE A 12 17.77 -14.69 14.64
N VAL A 13 17.40 -15.56 15.56
CA VAL A 13 16.43 -15.26 16.64
C VAL A 13 16.99 -14.21 17.60
N ALA A 14 18.26 -14.32 18.00
CA ALA A 14 18.91 -13.33 18.87
C ALA A 14 19.04 -11.96 18.18
N TRP A 15 19.30 -11.96 16.88
CA TRP A 15 19.35 -10.73 16.07
C TRP A 15 17.96 -10.10 15.89
N ALA A 16 16.92 -10.90 15.63
CA ALA A 16 15.55 -10.45 15.56
C ALA A 16 15.07 -9.85 16.90
N ALA A 17 15.41 -10.50 18.02
CA ALA A 17 15.12 -10.01 19.37
C ALA A 17 15.88 -8.71 19.69
N ALA A 18 17.16 -8.60 19.31
CA ALA A 18 17.95 -7.39 19.52
C ALA A 18 17.49 -6.22 18.62
N SER A 19 16.95 -6.52 17.42
CA SER A 19 16.35 -5.52 16.54
C SER A 19 15.01 -5.04 17.09
N PHE A 20 14.23 -5.95 17.66
CA PHE A 20 12.95 -5.65 18.34
C PHE A 20 13.14 -4.76 19.58
N THR A 21 14.15 -5.07 20.42
CA THR A 21 14.42 -4.25 21.62
C THR A 21 14.99 -2.87 21.32
N ARG A 22 15.69 -2.67 20.20
CA ARG A 22 16.17 -1.34 19.79
C ARG A 22 15.05 -0.40 19.36
N GLY A 23 13.91 -0.93 18.87
CA GLY A 23 12.71 -0.15 18.55
C GLY A 23 11.95 0.34 19.80
N ILE A 24 12.05 -0.38 20.92
CA ILE A 24 11.29 -0.09 22.16
C ILE A 24 11.83 1.13 22.95
N PHE A 25 13.08 1.56 22.71
CA PHE A 25 13.71 2.68 23.42
C PHE A 25 13.81 3.96 22.57
N ALA A 26 12.98 4.11 21.53
CA ALA A 26 12.88 5.39 20.83
C ALA A 26 12.25 6.43 21.77
N ALA A 27 12.94 7.55 21.99
CA ALA A 27 12.46 8.67 22.79
C ALA A 27 11.08 9.12 22.27
N LYS A 28 10.16 9.54 23.18
CA LYS A 28 8.86 10.13 22.81
C LYS A 28 9.07 11.18 21.73
N GLY A 29 8.54 10.91 20.53
CA GLY A 29 8.72 11.77 19.37
C GLY A 29 8.00 13.11 19.53
N SER A 30 8.53 14.10 18.86
CA SER A 30 7.80 15.36 18.59
C SER A 30 6.59 15.06 17.70
N PRO A 31 5.52 15.86 17.78
CA PRO A 31 4.33 15.66 16.96
C PRO A 31 4.70 15.59 15.47
N MET A 32 4.04 14.74 14.72
CA MET A 32 4.28 14.41 13.31
C MET A 32 3.90 15.54 12.35
N LYS A 33 4.30 16.78 12.69
CA LYS A 33 4.03 17.95 11.87
C LYS A 33 4.65 17.83 10.49
N GLY A 34 3.80 17.85 9.46
CA GLY A 34 4.24 17.88 8.07
C GLY A 34 4.38 16.51 7.41
N LEU A 35 3.94 15.42 8.06
CA LEU A 35 3.78 14.12 7.41
C LEU A 35 2.41 14.02 6.75
N ILE A 36 2.35 13.47 5.55
CA ILE A 36 1.09 13.11 4.88
C ILE A 36 0.53 11.86 5.55
N ILE A 37 -0.63 11.98 6.18
CA ILE A 37 -1.36 10.86 6.78
C ILE A 37 -2.25 10.22 5.73
N THR A 38 -1.99 8.95 5.43
CA THR A 38 -2.72 8.18 4.41
C THR A 38 -3.55 7.10 5.08
N GLY A 39 -4.87 7.11 4.88
CA GLY A 39 -5.77 6.07 5.36
C GLY A 39 -5.61 4.79 4.53
N HIS A 40 -4.94 3.76 5.08
CA HIS A 40 -4.70 2.46 4.46
C HIS A 40 -6.01 1.72 4.23
N ARG A 41 -6.28 1.30 3.00
CA ARG A 41 -7.56 0.68 2.57
C ARG A 41 -8.78 1.50 2.99
N GLY A 42 -8.68 2.82 2.91
CA GLY A 42 -9.71 3.74 3.38
C GLY A 42 -9.59 4.15 4.85
N GLY A 43 -8.69 3.56 5.63
CA GLY A 43 -8.59 3.63 7.10
C GLY A 43 -9.23 2.40 7.73
N ALA A 44 -8.68 1.20 7.48
CA ALA A 44 -9.28 -0.11 7.79
C ALA A 44 -9.62 -0.34 9.27
N GLY A 45 -9.03 0.42 10.19
CA GLY A 45 -9.41 0.42 11.61
C GLY A 45 -10.71 1.16 11.92
N LEU A 46 -11.31 1.87 10.93
CA LEU A 46 -12.55 2.63 11.09
C LEU A 46 -13.77 1.95 10.45
N GLY A 47 -13.57 0.87 9.69
CA GLY A 47 -14.67 0.16 9.02
C GLY A 47 -14.18 -0.98 8.14
N GLU A 48 -15.06 -1.48 7.28
CA GLU A 48 -14.73 -2.56 6.35
C GLU A 48 -13.71 -2.06 5.32
N GLU A 49 -12.51 -2.66 5.33
CA GLU A 49 -11.41 -2.28 4.45
C GLU A 49 -11.85 -2.12 2.99
N ASN A 50 -11.35 -1.08 2.32
CA ASN A 50 -11.61 -0.82 0.91
C ASN A 50 -13.09 -0.54 0.56
N SER A 51 -13.98 -0.32 1.56
CA SER A 51 -15.38 0.05 1.32
C SER A 51 -15.55 1.57 1.14
N ILE A 52 -16.64 1.97 0.48
CA ILE A 52 -16.99 3.40 0.35
C ILE A 52 -17.19 4.05 1.72
N GLU A 53 -17.82 3.34 2.66
CA GLU A 53 -18.05 3.87 4.00
C GLU A 53 -16.73 4.05 4.77
N CYS A 54 -15.79 3.09 4.66
CA CYS A 54 -14.47 3.20 5.27
C CYS A 54 -13.68 4.38 4.71
N ILE A 55 -13.70 4.57 3.39
CA ILE A 55 -13.06 5.70 2.70
C ILE A 55 -13.61 7.03 3.24
N LYS A 56 -14.94 7.17 3.34
CA LYS A 56 -15.58 8.38 3.90
C LYS A 56 -15.14 8.64 5.34
N ARG A 57 -15.06 7.59 6.17
CA ARG A 57 -14.58 7.72 7.56
C ARG A 57 -13.12 8.12 7.63
N GLY A 58 -12.26 7.57 6.77
CA GLY A 58 -10.86 8.00 6.68
C GLY A 58 -10.72 9.47 6.30
N MET A 59 -11.49 9.95 5.32
CA MET A 59 -11.54 11.37 4.95
C MET A 59 -12.05 12.25 6.12
N GLN A 60 -13.11 11.84 6.79
CA GLN A 60 -13.67 12.54 7.96
C GLN A 60 -12.71 12.57 9.15
N ALA A 61 -11.89 11.55 9.30
CA ALA A 61 -10.82 11.48 10.30
C ALA A 61 -9.63 12.39 10.00
N GLY A 62 -9.63 13.08 8.85
CA GLY A 62 -8.59 14.03 8.47
C GLY A 62 -7.44 13.42 7.67
N ALA A 63 -7.60 12.22 7.11
CA ALA A 63 -6.59 11.65 6.20
C ALA A 63 -6.38 12.58 5.00
N GLU A 64 -5.13 13.00 4.76
CA GLU A 64 -4.74 13.86 3.64
C GLU A 64 -4.66 13.06 2.31
N SER A 65 -4.59 11.73 2.43
CA SER A 65 -4.61 10.80 1.31
C SER A 65 -5.36 9.53 1.72
N ILE A 66 -6.07 8.93 0.77
CA ILE A 66 -6.73 7.61 0.94
C ILE A 66 -5.98 6.60 0.08
N GLU A 67 -5.59 5.49 0.69
CA GLU A 67 -5.01 4.37 -0.03
C GLU A 67 -6.06 3.31 -0.30
N ILE A 68 -6.02 2.72 -1.50
CA ILE A 68 -6.89 1.61 -1.93
C ILE A 68 -6.11 0.61 -2.78
N ASP A 69 -6.61 -0.63 -2.80
CA ASP A 69 -6.06 -1.73 -3.60
C ASP A 69 -6.99 -2.09 -4.76
N VAL A 70 -6.47 -2.29 -5.97
CA VAL A 70 -7.32 -2.62 -7.13
C VAL A 70 -6.95 -3.93 -7.82
N HIS A 71 -7.98 -4.61 -8.31
CA HIS A 71 -7.92 -5.77 -9.20
C HIS A 71 -8.82 -5.57 -10.43
N ILE A 72 -8.54 -6.33 -11.49
CA ILE A 72 -9.38 -6.38 -12.69
C ILE A 72 -10.24 -7.65 -12.71
N THR A 73 -11.51 -7.51 -13.06
CA THR A 73 -12.46 -8.62 -13.22
C THR A 73 -12.31 -9.32 -14.57
N SER A 74 -13.02 -10.43 -14.78
CA SER A 74 -13.02 -11.16 -16.06
C SER A 74 -13.65 -10.37 -17.22
N ASP A 75 -14.53 -9.42 -16.92
CA ASP A 75 -15.18 -8.51 -17.86
C ASP A 75 -14.53 -7.11 -17.92
N ASN A 76 -13.25 -7.00 -17.48
CA ASN A 76 -12.40 -5.81 -17.54
C ASN A 76 -12.89 -4.61 -16.70
N GLU A 77 -13.63 -4.84 -15.63
CA GLU A 77 -13.95 -3.80 -14.66
C GLU A 77 -12.91 -3.73 -13.55
N ILE A 78 -12.65 -2.53 -13.01
CA ILE A 78 -11.72 -2.35 -11.90
C ILE A 78 -12.48 -2.27 -10.59
N VAL A 79 -12.21 -3.23 -9.70
CA VAL A 79 -12.80 -3.33 -8.36
C VAL A 79 -11.76 -3.10 -7.28
N VAL A 80 -12.23 -2.62 -6.12
CA VAL A 80 -11.36 -2.23 -5.00
C VAL A 80 -11.40 -3.31 -3.93
N CYS A 81 -10.32 -4.08 -3.84
CA CYS A 81 -10.14 -5.19 -2.90
C CYS A 81 -8.65 -5.46 -2.71
N HIS A 82 -8.23 -5.79 -1.47
CA HIS A 82 -6.84 -6.11 -1.21
C HIS A 82 -6.42 -7.48 -1.73
N ASP A 83 -7.22 -8.51 -1.44
CA ASP A 83 -6.90 -9.89 -1.80
C ASP A 83 -7.31 -10.19 -3.26
N PRO A 84 -6.63 -11.12 -3.93
CA PRO A 84 -7.00 -11.52 -5.29
C PRO A 84 -8.27 -12.38 -5.35
N SER A 85 -8.89 -12.66 -4.20
CA SER A 85 -10.12 -13.45 -4.07
C SER A 85 -11.09 -12.81 -3.07
N LEU A 86 -12.36 -13.21 -3.16
CA LEU A 86 -13.44 -12.70 -2.31
C LEU A 86 -13.44 -13.30 -0.89
N ASP A 87 -12.72 -14.37 -0.64
CA ASP A 87 -12.91 -15.31 0.47
C ASP A 87 -12.76 -14.67 1.86
N ARG A 88 -11.75 -13.83 2.07
CA ARG A 88 -11.45 -13.26 3.39
C ARG A 88 -12.44 -12.16 3.78
N THR A 89 -12.63 -11.19 2.89
CA THR A 89 -13.32 -9.93 3.21
C THR A 89 -14.80 -9.92 2.83
N THR A 90 -15.30 -10.96 2.15
CA THR A 90 -16.69 -11.00 1.68
C THR A 90 -17.42 -12.29 2.07
N THR A 91 -18.73 -12.29 1.86
CA THR A 91 -19.60 -13.49 2.01
C THR A 91 -19.49 -14.46 0.83
N GLY A 92 -18.77 -14.09 -0.24
CA GLY A 92 -18.56 -14.92 -1.42
C GLY A 92 -17.18 -15.58 -1.43
N THR A 93 -16.92 -16.31 -2.50
CA THR A 93 -15.66 -17.01 -2.75
C THR A 93 -15.25 -16.90 -4.22
N GLY A 94 -13.99 -17.14 -4.51
CA GLY A 94 -13.46 -17.21 -5.88
C GLY A 94 -12.52 -16.06 -6.22
N ALA A 95 -11.72 -16.27 -7.26
CA ALA A 95 -10.73 -15.30 -7.73
C ALA A 95 -11.40 -14.15 -8.48
N ILE A 96 -11.04 -12.91 -8.16
CA ILE A 96 -11.64 -11.69 -8.74
C ILE A 96 -11.50 -11.68 -10.27
N ASN A 97 -10.34 -12.08 -10.79
CA ASN A 97 -10.07 -12.11 -12.23
C ASN A 97 -10.81 -13.22 -13.00
N GLU A 98 -11.52 -14.12 -12.32
CA GLU A 98 -12.37 -15.17 -12.90
C GLU A 98 -13.87 -14.82 -12.83
N LEU A 99 -14.22 -13.75 -12.08
CA LEU A 99 -15.59 -13.32 -11.85
C LEU A 99 -15.90 -12.03 -12.63
N THR A 100 -17.16 -11.89 -13.07
CA THR A 100 -17.65 -10.62 -13.63
C THR A 100 -17.98 -9.63 -12.51
N LEU A 101 -18.04 -8.33 -12.83
CA LEU A 101 -18.50 -7.31 -11.89
C LEU A 101 -19.89 -7.65 -11.32
N GLU A 102 -20.82 -8.12 -12.16
CA GLU A 102 -22.18 -8.50 -11.73
C GLU A 102 -22.11 -9.59 -10.64
N GLN A 103 -21.27 -10.61 -10.80
CA GLN A 103 -21.09 -11.67 -9.80
C GLN A 103 -20.51 -11.15 -8.49
N ILE A 104 -19.49 -10.25 -8.57
CA ILE A 104 -18.87 -9.63 -7.40
C ILE A 104 -19.88 -8.77 -6.62
N LEU A 105 -20.78 -8.06 -7.29
CA LEU A 105 -21.78 -7.23 -6.64
C LEU A 105 -22.87 -8.03 -5.91
N GLN A 106 -23.01 -9.34 -6.10
CA GLN A 106 -23.93 -10.19 -5.34
C GLN A 106 -23.49 -10.39 -3.89
N VAL A 107 -22.19 -10.36 -3.61
CA VAL A 107 -21.68 -10.61 -2.26
C VAL A 107 -21.58 -9.33 -1.44
N ASN A 108 -21.55 -9.48 -0.12
CA ASN A 108 -21.38 -8.39 0.83
C ASN A 108 -20.01 -8.44 1.49
N LEU A 109 -19.47 -7.30 1.88
CA LEU A 109 -18.30 -7.23 2.75
C LEU A 109 -18.64 -7.76 4.14
N LYS A 110 -17.63 -8.28 4.84
CA LYS A 110 -17.71 -8.72 6.23
C LYS A 110 -17.05 -7.69 7.15
N ASP A 111 -17.63 -7.53 8.35
CA ASP A 111 -16.98 -6.80 9.43
C ASP A 111 -15.78 -7.58 10.03
N SER A 112 -15.08 -6.99 10.98
CA SER A 112 -13.93 -7.60 11.65
C SER A 112 -14.27 -8.87 12.46
N LEU A 113 -15.55 -9.12 12.72
CA LEU A 113 -16.06 -10.32 13.40
C LEU A 113 -16.50 -11.40 12.40
N GLY A 114 -16.45 -11.12 11.08
CA GLY A 114 -16.86 -12.03 10.03
C GLY A 114 -18.35 -11.98 9.68
N ASN A 115 -19.13 -11.05 10.25
CA ASN A 115 -20.55 -10.90 9.94
C ASN A 115 -20.74 -10.13 8.62
N ALA A 116 -21.74 -10.53 7.83
CA ALA A 116 -22.11 -9.80 6.61
C ALA A 116 -22.60 -8.40 6.94
N THR A 117 -22.11 -7.41 6.22
CA THR A 117 -22.56 -6.02 6.31
C THR A 117 -23.42 -5.65 5.10
N ALA A 118 -23.94 -4.42 5.04
CA ALA A 118 -24.58 -3.91 3.85
C ALA A 118 -23.61 -3.38 2.78
N GLN A 119 -22.31 -3.31 3.10
CA GLN A 119 -21.29 -2.79 2.20
C GLN A 119 -20.95 -3.78 1.09
N LYS A 120 -20.60 -3.27 -0.07
CA LYS A 120 -20.18 -4.03 -1.27
C LYS A 120 -18.72 -3.70 -1.60
N ILE A 121 -18.07 -4.57 -2.38
CA ILE A 121 -16.83 -4.22 -3.05
C ILE A 121 -17.15 -3.08 -4.04
N PRO A 122 -16.51 -1.91 -3.93
CA PRO A 122 -16.75 -0.83 -4.86
C PRO A 122 -15.96 -1.00 -6.16
N THR A 123 -16.42 -0.37 -7.22
CA THR A 123 -15.60 -0.12 -8.41
C THR A 123 -14.66 1.06 -8.18
N LEU A 124 -13.57 1.14 -8.96
CA LEU A 124 -12.67 2.31 -8.94
C LEU A 124 -13.46 3.60 -9.21
N LYS A 125 -14.40 3.58 -10.16
CA LYS A 125 -15.23 4.76 -10.46
C LYS A 125 -16.02 5.23 -9.23
N GLN A 126 -16.64 4.33 -8.48
CA GLN A 126 -17.38 4.71 -7.26
C GLN A 126 -16.47 5.35 -6.19
N VAL A 127 -15.23 4.89 -6.09
CA VAL A 127 -14.23 5.51 -5.20
C VAL A 127 -13.87 6.91 -5.70
N LEU A 128 -13.63 7.09 -7.00
CA LEU A 128 -13.33 8.41 -7.58
C LEU A 128 -14.51 9.39 -7.39
N ASP A 129 -15.74 8.94 -7.58
CA ASP A 129 -16.95 9.74 -7.32
C ASP A 129 -17.06 10.12 -5.82
N THR A 130 -16.58 9.26 -4.92
CA THR A 130 -16.61 9.51 -3.47
C THR A 130 -15.54 10.50 -3.04
N ILE A 131 -14.32 10.35 -3.54
CA ILE A 131 -13.19 11.23 -3.22
C ILE A 131 -13.35 12.59 -3.90
N ASN A 132 -13.79 12.62 -5.15
CA ASN A 132 -14.11 13.81 -5.94
C ASN A 132 -13.04 14.93 -5.86
N GLY A 133 -11.78 14.54 -5.70
CA GLY A 133 -10.65 15.48 -5.58
C GLY A 133 -10.54 16.20 -4.22
N GLU A 134 -11.34 15.86 -3.22
CA GLU A 134 -11.30 16.45 -1.88
C GLU A 134 -10.09 15.98 -1.07
N THR A 135 -9.52 14.82 -1.40
CA THR A 135 -8.30 14.28 -0.82
C THR A 135 -7.44 13.59 -1.89
N GLU A 136 -6.15 13.37 -1.62
CA GLU A 136 -5.30 12.60 -2.55
C GLU A 136 -5.69 11.11 -2.54
N LEU A 137 -5.54 10.44 -3.69
CA LEU A 137 -5.70 9.00 -3.84
C LEU A 137 -4.34 8.35 -4.03
N LEU A 138 -3.99 7.38 -3.17
CA LEU A 138 -2.86 6.47 -3.35
C LEU A 138 -3.41 5.11 -3.78
N LEU A 139 -3.29 4.77 -5.06
CA LEU A 139 -3.87 3.58 -5.67
C LEU A 139 -2.82 2.49 -5.84
N GLU A 140 -2.97 1.36 -5.13
CA GLU A 140 -2.10 0.19 -5.34
C GLU A 140 -2.67 -0.72 -6.44
N ILE A 141 -1.89 -0.91 -7.52
CA ILE A 141 -2.19 -1.97 -8.48
C ILE A 141 -1.58 -3.28 -8.01
N LYS A 142 -2.47 -4.23 -7.69
CA LYS A 142 -2.10 -5.59 -7.30
C LYS A 142 -1.86 -6.44 -8.54
N ARG A 143 -0.64 -6.96 -8.68
CA ARG A 143 -0.31 -7.92 -9.74
C ARG A 143 0.50 -9.06 -9.16
N LYS A 144 0.02 -10.28 -9.32
CA LYS A 144 0.73 -11.48 -8.89
C LYS A 144 0.66 -12.54 -9.99
N ASN A 145 1.83 -13.06 -10.40
CA ASN A 145 1.96 -14.21 -11.32
C ASN A 145 1.28 -14.04 -12.69
N GLY A 146 1.29 -12.82 -13.25
CA GLY A 146 0.72 -12.56 -14.59
C GLY A 146 -0.81 -12.51 -14.64
N ASN A 147 -1.50 -12.64 -13.51
CA ASN A 147 -2.91 -12.31 -13.38
C ASN A 147 -3.10 -10.79 -13.50
N ASN A 148 -4.30 -10.33 -13.86
CA ASN A 148 -4.63 -8.92 -14.06
C ASN A 148 -3.97 -8.29 -15.33
N LYS A 149 -3.93 -9.03 -16.46
CA LYS A 149 -3.51 -8.43 -17.75
C LYS A 149 -4.41 -7.26 -18.13
N GLY A 150 -3.78 -6.15 -18.54
CA GLY A 150 -4.50 -4.96 -19.01
C GLY A 150 -4.99 -4.04 -17.90
N ILE A 151 -4.68 -4.36 -16.63
CA ILE A 151 -5.11 -3.53 -15.49
C ILE A 151 -4.51 -2.12 -15.55
N GLU A 152 -3.28 -1.99 -16.01
CA GLU A 152 -2.59 -0.71 -16.10
C GLU A 152 -3.30 0.24 -17.08
N GLU A 153 -3.63 -0.26 -18.27
CA GLU A 153 -4.35 0.49 -19.29
C GLU A 153 -5.76 0.87 -18.80
N ARG A 154 -6.48 -0.09 -18.22
CA ARG A 154 -7.85 0.13 -17.76
C ARG A 154 -7.93 1.11 -16.60
N VAL A 155 -7.02 1.01 -15.62
CA VAL A 155 -6.90 1.99 -14.52
C VAL A 155 -6.63 3.39 -15.09
N LEU A 156 -5.66 3.50 -16.00
CA LEU A 156 -5.30 4.79 -16.59
C LEU A 156 -6.46 5.41 -17.39
N GLU A 157 -7.22 4.60 -18.13
CA GLU A 157 -8.42 5.02 -18.85
C GLU A 157 -9.47 5.60 -17.88
N ILE A 158 -9.82 4.85 -16.80
CA ILE A 158 -10.80 5.30 -15.81
C ILE A 158 -10.34 6.59 -15.11
N LEU A 159 -9.06 6.70 -14.77
CA LEU A 159 -8.53 7.92 -14.15
C LEU A 159 -8.62 9.14 -15.09
N LYS A 160 -8.37 8.96 -16.39
CA LYS A 160 -8.50 10.02 -17.41
C LYS A 160 -9.96 10.44 -17.61
N GLU A 161 -10.85 9.47 -17.77
CA GLU A 161 -12.30 9.71 -17.96
C GLU A 161 -12.93 10.49 -16.80
N ASN A 162 -12.40 10.29 -15.58
CA ASN A 162 -12.90 10.96 -14.36
C ASN A 162 -12.06 12.16 -13.93
N ASN A 163 -11.13 12.65 -14.77
CA ASN A 163 -10.21 13.76 -14.46
C ASN A 163 -9.43 13.58 -13.14
N ALA A 164 -9.12 12.33 -12.78
CA ALA A 164 -8.55 11.96 -11.48
C ALA A 164 -7.02 11.94 -11.42
N LEU A 165 -6.31 12.08 -12.55
CA LEU A 165 -4.84 12.03 -12.61
C LEU A 165 -4.16 13.07 -11.71
N GLY A 166 -4.78 14.24 -11.56
CA GLY A 166 -4.22 15.36 -10.82
C GLY A 166 -4.02 15.07 -9.32
N TYR A 167 -4.95 14.30 -8.73
CA TYR A 167 -4.93 13.94 -7.31
C TYR A 167 -4.60 12.46 -7.03
N THR A 168 -4.28 11.67 -8.07
CA THR A 168 -3.94 10.24 -7.92
C THR A 168 -2.43 10.02 -8.01
N THR A 169 -1.91 9.21 -7.10
CA THR A 169 -0.58 8.61 -7.13
C THR A 169 -0.75 7.10 -7.21
N ILE A 170 0.00 6.40 -8.07
CA ILE A 170 -0.12 4.95 -8.23
C ILE A 170 1.11 4.28 -7.61
N GLN A 171 0.88 3.24 -6.82
CA GLN A 171 1.94 2.43 -6.21
C GLN A 171 1.82 0.96 -6.59
N SER A 172 2.93 0.23 -6.55
CA SER A 172 2.94 -1.22 -6.72
C SER A 172 4.20 -1.85 -6.13
N PHE A 173 4.08 -3.12 -5.70
CA PHE A 173 5.24 -3.99 -5.44
C PHE A 173 5.88 -4.49 -6.74
N ASP A 174 5.13 -4.57 -7.84
CA ASP A 174 5.61 -5.11 -9.11
C ASP A 174 6.25 -4.01 -9.97
N ASP A 175 7.54 -4.18 -10.28
CA ASP A 175 8.27 -3.26 -11.15
C ASP A 175 7.67 -3.19 -12.54
N SER A 176 7.14 -4.32 -13.08
CA SER A 176 6.60 -4.35 -14.43
C SER A 176 5.33 -3.51 -14.58
N VAL A 177 4.54 -3.37 -13.49
CA VAL A 177 3.40 -2.46 -13.42
C VAL A 177 3.87 -1.00 -13.53
N LEU A 178 4.86 -0.63 -12.71
CA LEU A 178 5.38 0.73 -12.69
C LEU A 178 6.09 1.11 -13.99
N GLU A 179 6.90 0.21 -14.55
CA GLU A 179 7.56 0.39 -15.85
C GLU A 179 6.54 0.55 -16.99
N LYS A 180 5.47 -0.27 -16.98
CA LYS A 180 4.38 -0.19 -17.95
C LYS A 180 3.63 1.13 -17.86
N LEU A 181 3.23 1.55 -16.66
CA LEU A 181 2.54 2.82 -16.43
C LEU A 181 3.42 4.00 -16.88
N HIS A 182 4.69 4.00 -16.52
CA HIS A 182 5.62 5.05 -16.96
C HIS A 182 5.76 5.09 -18.49
N SER A 183 5.74 3.94 -19.17
CA SER A 183 5.75 3.87 -20.63
C SER A 183 4.47 4.39 -21.27
N LEU A 184 3.31 4.21 -20.61
CA LEU A 184 2.02 4.69 -21.10
C LEU A 184 1.85 6.21 -20.91
N ASP A 185 2.34 6.72 -19.78
CA ASP A 185 2.28 8.14 -19.45
C ASP A 185 3.41 8.51 -18.46
N PRO A 186 4.51 9.13 -18.96
CA PRO A 186 5.63 9.52 -18.09
C PRO A 186 5.31 10.61 -17.07
N SER A 187 4.15 11.27 -17.15
CA SER A 187 3.73 12.31 -16.20
C SER A 187 3.07 11.76 -14.93
N LEU A 188 2.78 10.46 -14.88
CA LEU A 188 2.15 9.81 -13.74
C LEU A 188 3.00 9.92 -12.47
N LYS A 189 2.35 10.15 -11.35
CA LYS A 189 2.97 10.10 -10.03
C LYS A 189 3.06 8.63 -9.59
N LEU A 190 4.27 8.06 -9.63
CA LEU A 190 4.50 6.65 -9.32
C LEU A 190 5.31 6.48 -8.04
N GLU A 191 4.92 5.51 -7.21
CA GLU A 191 5.60 5.15 -5.96
C GLU A 191 5.89 3.65 -5.90
N LYS A 192 7.02 3.26 -5.30
CA LYS A 192 7.47 1.88 -5.19
C LYS A 192 7.22 1.33 -3.79
N LEU A 193 6.42 0.27 -3.68
CA LEU A 193 6.24 -0.48 -2.44
C LEU A 193 7.38 -1.48 -2.20
N LEU A 194 7.86 -1.56 -0.96
CA LEU A 194 8.96 -2.42 -0.52
C LEU A 194 8.72 -2.96 0.89
N PHE A 195 9.03 -4.24 1.13
CA PHE A 195 9.19 -4.74 2.50
C PHE A 195 10.45 -4.20 3.17
N GLY A 196 11.47 -3.86 2.39
CA GLY A 196 12.70 -3.28 2.87
C GLY A 196 13.93 -3.66 2.05
N LYS A 197 15.09 -3.16 2.48
CA LYS A 197 16.39 -3.54 1.96
C LYS A 197 17.06 -4.51 2.93
N LEU A 198 17.48 -5.68 2.47
CA LEU A 198 18.17 -6.65 3.31
C LEU A 198 19.52 -6.06 3.79
N MET A 199 19.76 -6.03 5.11
CA MET A 199 20.90 -5.36 5.70
C MET A 199 22.22 -5.86 5.12
N GLY A 200 23.08 -4.92 4.70
CA GLY A 200 24.39 -5.20 4.13
C GLY A 200 24.41 -5.72 2.69
N ILE A 201 23.26 -6.13 2.16
CA ILE A 201 23.12 -6.65 0.79
C ILE A 201 22.21 -5.70 -0.01
N PRO A 202 22.64 -5.19 -1.17
CA PRO A 202 21.88 -4.23 -1.98
C PRO A 202 20.76 -4.94 -2.77
N VAL A 203 19.83 -5.59 -2.07
CA VAL A 203 18.67 -6.26 -2.65
C VAL A 203 17.39 -5.60 -2.18
N ILE A 204 16.39 -5.54 -3.05
CA ILE A 204 15.05 -5.08 -2.72
C ILE A 204 14.24 -6.27 -2.21
N CYS A 205 13.64 -6.12 -1.04
CA CYS A 205 12.64 -7.05 -0.52
C CYS A 205 11.24 -6.60 -0.95
N ASP A 206 10.94 -6.77 -2.23
CA ASP A 206 9.59 -6.59 -2.82
C ASP A 206 8.95 -7.94 -3.19
N GLY A 207 9.57 -9.04 -2.72
CA GLY A 207 9.25 -10.40 -3.11
C GLY A 207 10.08 -10.93 -4.29
N THR A 208 10.95 -10.12 -4.90
CA THR A 208 11.74 -10.51 -6.08
C THR A 208 13.24 -10.59 -5.85
N PHE A 209 13.76 -10.14 -4.71
CA PHE A 209 15.20 -10.13 -4.34
C PHE A 209 16.12 -9.48 -5.38
N LYS A 210 15.66 -8.45 -6.06
CA LYS A 210 16.46 -7.72 -7.06
C LYS A 210 17.50 -6.81 -6.40
N LYS A 211 18.59 -6.56 -7.11
CA LYS A 211 19.61 -5.59 -6.66
C LYS A 211 19.00 -4.18 -6.64
N PHE A 212 19.11 -3.49 -5.49
CA PHE A 212 18.64 -2.12 -5.36
C PHE A 212 19.54 -1.15 -6.16
N SER A 213 18.93 -0.37 -7.06
CA SER A 213 19.57 0.73 -7.75
C SER A 213 18.56 1.88 -7.89
N THR A 214 18.91 3.06 -7.39
CA THR A 214 18.08 4.26 -7.56
C THR A 214 18.00 4.69 -9.02
N GLU A 215 19.02 4.40 -9.84
CA GLU A 215 19.01 4.71 -11.29
C GLU A 215 17.86 4.01 -12.03
N LYS A 216 17.59 2.75 -11.66
CA LYS A 216 16.47 1.99 -12.22
C LYS A 216 15.11 2.67 -11.93
N TYR A 217 15.01 3.39 -10.83
CA TYR A 217 13.79 4.01 -10.34
C TYR A 217 13.77 5.53 -10.49
N SER A 218 14.50 6.08 -11.48
CA SER A 218 14.56 7.53 -11.72
C SER A 218 13.19 8.18 -11.99
N TYR A 219 12.20 7.40 -12.41
CA TYR A 219 10.82 7.82 -12.65
C TYR A 219 9.91 7.66 -11.42
N ILE A 220 10.42 7.09 -10.33
CA ILE A 220 9.66 6.92 -9.07
C ILE A 220 9.81 8.16 -8.20
N ARG A 221 8.72 8.57 -7.56
CA ARG A 221 8.66 9.73 -6.67
C ARG A 221 8.98 9.39 -5.22
N SER A 222 8.49 8.24 -4.75
CA SER A 222 8.59 7.79 -3.36
C SER A 222 8.87 6.29 -3.28
N PHE A 223 9.56 5.90 -2.21
CA PHE A 223 9.69 4.51 -1.78
C PHE A 223 8.92 4.31 -0.47
N ASN A 224 7.97 3.38 -0.48
CA ASN A 224 7.06 3.11 0.62
C ASN A 224 7.43 1.78 1.28
N PHE A 225 7.90 1.85 2.52
CA PHE A 225 8.49 0.71 3.24
C PHE A 225 7.57 0.16 4.31
N PHE A 226 7.63 -1.14 4.52
CA PHE A 226 7.15 -1.72 5.78
C PHE A 226 7.88 -1.02 6.96
N HIS A 227 7.14 -0.56 7.96
CA HIS A 227 7.63 0.38 8.98
C HIS A 227 8.91 -0.04 9.69
N MET A 228 9.12 -1.37 9.93
CA MET A 228 10.34 -1.88 10.56
C MET A 228 11.55 -1.98 9.61
N ALA A 229 11.36 -1.76 8.32
CA ALA A 229 12.39 -2.00 7.31
C ALA A 229 13.15 -0.74 6.88
N LEU A 230 12.64 0.47 7.19
CA LEU A 230 13.28 1.73 6.87
C LEU A 230 14.18 2.21 8.01
N GLY A 231 15.48 2.10 7.86
CA GLY A 231 16.46 2.66 8.80
C GLY A 231 16.86 4.09 8.44
N LYS A 232 17.42 4.82 9.45
CA LYS A 232 17.85 6.23 9.31
C LYS A 232 18.76 6.45 8.10
N ASN A 233 19.82 5.65 7.94
CA ASN A 233 20.80 5.83 6.87
C ASN A 233 20.16 5.65 5.47
N LEU A 234 19.22 4.73 5.32
CA LEU A 234 18.51 4.52 4.04
C LEU A 234 17.57 5.68 3.75
N SER A 235 16.83 6.14 4.75
CA SER A 235 15.95 7.30 4.62
C SER A 235 16.74 8.54 4.18
N GLU A 236 17.84 8.86 4.88
CA GLU A 236 18.71 9.99 4.54
C GLU A 236 19.30 9.87 3.13
N TYR A 237 19.73 8.66 2.73
CA TYR A 237 20.24 8.40 1.39
C TYR A 237 19.16 8.67 0.32
N LEU A 238 17.95 8.20 0.51
CA LEU A 238 16.85 8.39 -0.44
C LEU A 238 16.50 9.88 -0.58
N HIS A 239 16.36 10.60 0.53
CA HIS A 239 16.09 12.04 0.50
C HIS A 239 17.20 12.85 -0.18
N LYS A 240 18.47 12.48 0.08
CA LYS A 240 19.62 13.12 -0.59
C LYS A 240 19.59 12.93 -2.11
N ASN A 241 18.98 11.84 -2.59
CA ASN A 241 18.82 11.54 -4.02
C ASN A 241 17.45 12.01 -4.57
N GLY A 242 16.70 12.84 -3.84
CA GLY A 242 15.46 13.47 -4.31
C GLY A 242 14.21 12.62 -4.17
N TYR A 243 14.28 11.46 -3.53
CA TYR A 243 13.12 10.60 -3.28
C TYR A 243 12.42 10.94 -1.98
N ARG A 244 11.10 10.74 -1.95
CA ARG A 244 10.30 10.72 -0.74
C ARG A 244 10.29 9.33 -0.11
N THR A 245 9.87 9.26 1.17
CA THR A 245 9.69 8.00 1.89
C THR A 245 8.40 8.01 2.69
N ARG A 246 7.65 6.91 2.61
CA ARG A 246 6.51 6.60 3.48
C ARG A 246 6.75 5.28 4.21
N ILE A 247 6.08 5.09 5.32
CA ILE A 247 6.05 3.79 6.03
C ILE A 247 4.62 3.26 6.10
N TRP A 248 4.49 1.92 6.08
CA TRP A 248 3.22 1.20 6.16
C TRP A 248 3.38 -0.13 6.93
N THR A 249 2.37 -0.76 7.53
CA THR A 249 1.25 -0.08 8.14
C THR A 249 1.70 0.39 9.51
N PHE A 250 1.41 1.62 9.88
CA PHE A 250 1.92 2.20 11.12
C PHE A 250 0.78 2.87 11.91
N ASP A 251 0.36 2.25 13.02
CA ASP A 251 -0.85 2.61 13.78
C ASP A 251 -0.56 3.08 15.21
N THR A 252 0.73 3.30 15.55
CA THR A 252 1.19 3.64 16.91
C THR A 252 1.89 5.01 16.92
N PRO A 253 1.15 6.14 16.97
CA PRO A 253 1.76 7.48 16.90
C PRO A 253 2.81 7.73 18.01
N GLU A 254 2.68 7.07 19.18
CA GLU A 254 3.63 7.18 20.29
C GLU A 254 5.01 6.58 19.95
N GLU A 255 5.07 5.67 18.98
CA GLU A 255 6.29 4.96 18.57
C GLU A 255 6.91 5.54 17.29
N THR A 256 6.55 6.79 16.92
CA THR A 256 7.03 7.42 15.68
C THR A 256 8.53 7.30 15.51
N PRO A 257 9.00 6.70 14.41
CA PRO A 257 10.43 6.50 14.18
C PRO A 257 11.19 7.85 14.11
N GLN A 258 12.34 7.94 14.76
CA GLN A 258 13.24 9.10 14.70
C GLN A 258 14.05 9.11 13.39
N ILE A 259 13.34 9.06 12.25
CA ILE A 259 13.89 9.09 10.91
C ILE A 259 13.16 10.13 10.07
N LYS A 260 13.80 10.62 9.02
CA LYS A 260 13.15 11.53 8.08
C LYS A 260 12.09 10.76 7.28
N LEU A 261 10.84 11.24 7.30
CA LEU A 261 9.70 10.68 6.57
C LEU A 261 8.93 11.80 5.90
N ASP A 262 8.22 11.47 4.82
CA ASP A 262 7.28 12.36 4.14
C ASP A 262 5.82 11.95 4.37
N GLY A 263 5.58 10.71 4.83
CA GLY A 263 4.23 10.26 5.13
C GLY A 263 4.16 8.91 5.84
N ILE A 264 2.95 8.63 6.28
CA ILE A 264 2.56 7.40 6.97
C ILE A 264 1.31 6.86 6.32
N ILE A 265 1.26 5.53 6.14
CA ILE A 265 0.08 4.78 5.70
C ILE A 265 -0.40 3.98 6.90
N THR A 266 -1.63 4.26 7.36
CA THR A 266 -2.17 3.76 8.64
C THR A 266 -3.61 3.25 8.50
N ASP A 267 -3.96 2.23 9.27
CA ASP A 267 -5.36 1.78 9.43
C ASP A 267 -6.17 2.75 10.31
N ARG A 268 -5.49 3.60 11.09
CA ARG A 268 -6.08 4.49 12.11
C ARG A 268 -5.69 5.95 11.89
N PRO A 269 -6.15 6.59 10.78
CA PRO A 269 -5.84 8.00 10.52
C PRO A 269 -6.37 8.95 11.62
N ASP A 270 -7.38 8.53 12.38
CA ASP A 270 -7.96 9.25 13.51
C ASP A 270 -7.02 9.38 14.73
N LEU A 271 -5.89 8.67 14.75
CA LEU A 271 -4.91 8.75 15.83
C LEU A 271 -3.77 9.76 15.57
N PHE A 272 -3.69 10.37 14.35
CA PHE A 272 -2.58 11.21 13.91
C PHE A 272 -2.97 12.70 13.66
#